data_ad4b8ef2f482e7c8a0fda1aebe5af326
#
_entry.id   ad4b8ef2f482e7c8a0fda1aebe5af326
#
_cell.length_a   1.000
_cell.length_b   1.000
_cell.length_c   1.000
_cell.angle_alpha   90.00
_cell.angle_beta   90.00
_cell.angle_gamma   90.00
#
_symmetry.space_group_name_H-M   'P 1'
#
loop_
_entity.id
_entity.type
_entity.pdbx_description
1 polymer ?
#
loop_
_entity_poly.entity_id
_entity_poly.type
_entity_poly.pdbx_seq_one_letter_code
_entity_poly.pdbx_strand_id
1 'polypeptide(L)'
;AKKQSEKLRDKGFETTVAYPKNWEVWIPFQDDLPEFELKNKIFRKIKNFQITPVLRNDYSGMKLEGPIYIYSEEEIKINGVNFGKNFYLIKDLYGTWTLVQKIEFDDYLAGVLPYEIGPNSPLEALKAQAVIARTWGIFNSDRFNMDKYHLCISTQCQVYKPSEISYKNVQKAIDETSNLILTHENQPINAFYHGSNGGVSATAGESWQIQDYSYFNSIIDGSKSLNKIFKLPITNESYLNNFLDFDKEQFYGSNHSLFRWNKKISNLEIKEKLIKNKLININED
;
A
#
# COMPACT_ATOMS: atom_id res chain seq x y z
N ALA A 1 10.35 -0.67 8.59
CA ALA A 1 10.59 -2.04 9.06
C ALA A 1 11.64 -2.75 8.21
N LYS A 2 11.51 -2.84 6.87
CA LYS A 2 12.45 -3.57 5.99
C LYS A 2 13.90 -3.12 6.18
N LYS A 3 14.19 -1.83 6.05
CA LYS A 3 15.54 -1.26 6.27
C LYS A 3 16.09 -1.54 7.69
N GLN A 4 15.22 -1.57 8.70
CA GLN A 4 15.62 -1.92 10.06
C GLN A 4 15.90 -3.42 10.20
N SER A 5 15.11 -4.26 9.54
CA SER A 5 15.33 -5.69 9.46
C SER A 5 16.68 -6.02 8.82
N GLU A 6 17.00 -5.39 7.68
CA GLU A 6 18.28 -5.54 6.99
C GLU A 6 19.46 -5.15 7.90
N LYS A 7 19.41 -3.97 8.54
CA LYS A 7 20.44 -3.54 9.50
C LYS A 7 20.65 -4.50 10.67
N LEU A 8 19.60 -5.17 11.12
CA LEU A 8 19.70 -6.14 12.19
C LEU A 8 20.26 -7.47 11.69
N ARG A 9 19.92 -7.88 10.45
CA ARG A 9 20.53 -9.05 9.79
C ARG A 9 22.02 -8.87 9.58
N ASP A 10 22.44 -7.69 9.14
CA ASP A 10 23.87 -7.35 8.99
C ASP A 10 24.65 -7.47 10.31
N LYS A 11 23.94 -7.37 11.44
CA LYS A 11 24.47 -7.58 12.79
C LYS A 11 24.33 -9.03 13.28
N GLY A 12 23.90 -9.96 12.43
CA GLY A 12 23.78 -11.38 12.73
C GLY A 12 22.46 -11.81 13.38
N PHE A 13 21.41 -10.94 13.37
CA PHE A 13 20.11 -11.30 13.93
C PHE A 13 19.21 -11.93 12.89
N GLU A 14 18.56 -13.01 13.27
CA GLU A 14 17.40 -13.50 12.56
C GLU A 14 16.24 -12.52 12.77
N THR A 15 15.68 -11.97 11.71
CA THR A 15 14.62 -10.98 11.79
C THR A 15 13.42 -11.34 10.92
N THR A 16 12.24 -11.05 11.45
CA THR A 16 10.97 -11.18 10.74
C THR A 16 10.30 -9.81 10.68
N VAL A 17 9.84 -9.41 9.49
CA VAL A 17 9.00 -8.23 9.33
C VAL A 17 7.55 -8.65 9.44
N ALA A 18 6.82 -8.03 10.36
CA ALA A 18 5.45 -8.37 10.70
C ALA A 18 4.55 -7.12 10.72
N TYR A 19 3.24 -7.31 10.54
CA TYR A 19 2.26 -6.22 10.51
C TYR A 19 1.04 -6.52 11.40
N PRO A 20 1.20 -6.56 12.72
CA PRO A 20 0.06 -6.80 13.63
C PRO A 20 -0.97 -5.65 13.65
N LYS A 21 -0.53 -4.43 13.62
CA LYS A 21 -1.28 -3.16 13.46
C LYS A 21 -0.44 -2.11 12.75
N ASN A 22 0.87 -2.20 12.94
CA ASN A 22 1.90 -1.37 12.31
C ASN A 22 3.02 -2.27 11.85
N TRP A 23 3.87 -1.78 10.95
CA TRP A 23 5.07 -2.49 10.54
C TRP A 23 6.06 -2.60 11.68
N GLU A 24 6.36 -3.82 12.08
CA GLU A 24 7.29 -4.16 13.17
C GLU A 24 8.42 -5.05 12.65
N VAL A 25 9.56 -5.04 13.31
CA VAL A 25 10.63 -6.01 13.12
C VAL A 25 10.72 -6.86 14.38
N TRP A 26 10.55 -8.13 14.19
CA TRP A 26 10.60 -9.12 15.26
C TRP A 26 11.92 -9.88 15.22
N ILE A 27 12.45 -10.14 16.40
CA ILE A 27 13.63 -10.97 16.63
C ILE A 27 13.16 -12.11 17.53
N PRO A 28 13.56 -13.37 17.27
CA PRO A 28 13.30 -14.47 18.19
C PRO A 28 13.79 -14.12 19.60
N PHE A 29 12.99 -14.44 20.59
CA PHE A 29 13.37 -14.19 21.98
C PHE A 29 14.58 -15.07 22.34
N GLN A 30 15.64 -14.44 22.82
CA GLN A 30 16.84 -15.08 23.37
C GLN A 30 17.11 -14.47 24.74
N ASP A 31 17.49 -15.31 25.72
CA ASP A 31 17.74 -14.85 27.08
C ASP A 31 18.93 -13.87 27.17
N ASP A 32 19.91 -14.02 26.26
CA ASP A 32 21.11 -13.19 26.15
C ASP A 32 21.07 -12.29 24.91
N LEU A 33 20.06 -11.45 24.79
CA LEU A 33 20.08 -10.40 23.78
C LEU A 33 21.14 -9.36 24.17
N PRO A 34 22.17 -9.11 23.31
CA PRO A 34 23.17 -8.09 23.60
C PRO A 34 22.49 -6.73 23.76
N GLU A 35 23.01 -5.93 24.72
CA GLU A 35 22.53 -4.58 24.92
C GLU A 35 22.66 -3.77 23.62
N PHE A 36 21.52 -3.53 22.99
CA PHE A 36 21.45 -2.59 21.87
C PHE A 36 21.09 -1.23 22.39
N GLU A 37 21.81 -0.22 21.95
CA GLU A 37 21.32 1.14 21.90
C GLU A 37 20.17 1.27 20.89
N LEU A 38 19.05 0.64 21.17
CA LEU A 38 17.82 0.91 20.47
C LEU A 38 17.13 2.07 21.17
N LYS A 39 17.18 3.23 20.56
CA LYS A 39 16.53 4.47 21.02
C LYS A 39 15.02 4.34 21.21
N ASN A 40 14.38 3.27 21.13
CA ASN A 40 12.98 2.96 21.49
C ASN A 40 12.82 1.44 21.55
N LYS A 41 13.11 0.83 22.68
CA LYS A 41 12.90 -0.60 22.87
C LYS A 41 11.42 -0.85 23.17
N ILE A 42 10.69 -1.46 22.26
CA ILE A 42 9.36 -2.00 22.51
C ILE A 42 9.51 -3.51 22.62
N PHE A 43 9.46 -4.06 23.84
CA PHE A 43 9.37 -5.49 24.04
C PHE A 43 7.90 -5.89 24.04
N ARG A 44 7.51 -6.76 23.13
CA ARG A 44 6.17 -7.33 23.08
C ARG A 44 6.24 -8.82 23.44
N LYS A 45 5.75 -9.17 24.63
CA LYS A 45 5.48 -10.56 24.96
C LYS A 45 4.13 -10.94 24.34
N ILE A 46 4.14 -11.71 23.26
CA ILE A 46 2.91 -12.23 22.68
C ILE A 46 2.42 -13.38 23.58
N LYS A 47 1.29 -13.18 24.23
CA LYS A 47 0.54 -14.31 24.79
C LYS A 47 -0.14 -15.02 23.64
N ASN A 48 0.10 -16.30 23.47
CA ASN A 48 -0.63 -17.13 22.52
C ASN A 48 -2.13 -17.16 22.92
N PHE A 49 -2.93 -16.28 22.34
CA PHE A 49 -4.37 -16.39 22.40
C PHE A 49 -4.78 -17.43 21.37
N GLN A 50 -5.16 -18.61 21.84
CA GLN A 50 -5.75 -19.60 20.93
C GLN A 50 -7.23 -19.28 20.75
N ILE A 51 -7.53 -18.55 19.70
CA ILE A 51 -8.90 -18.40 19.21
C ILE A 51 -9.21 -19.66 18.41
N THR A 52 -10.27 -20.35 18.78
CA THR A 52 -10.76 -21.50 18.01
C THR A 52 -11.97 -21.07 17.19
N PRO A 53 -11.89 -21.09 15.86
CA PRO A 53 -13.04 -20.81 15.01
C PRO A 53 -14.15 -21.85 15.23
N VAL A 54 -15.38 -21.40 15.15
CA VAL A 54 -16.54 -22.27 15.29
C VAL A 54 -17.44 -22.10 14.07
N LEU A 55 -17.64 -23.18 13.33
CA LEU A 55 -18.68 -23.24 12.32
C LEU A 55 -20.02 -23.41 13.05
N ARG A 56 -20.94 -22.50 12.83
CA ARG A 56 -22.30 -22.56 13.39
C ARG A 56 -23.34 -22.69 12.30
N ASN A 57 -24.32 -23.53 12.56
CA ASN A 57 -25.61 -23.49 11.90
C ASN A 57 -26.70 -23.24 12.97
N ASP A 58 -27.97 -23.25 12.57
CA ASP A 58 -29.11 -22.96 13.46
C ASP A 58 -29.22 -23.91 14.65
N TYR A 59 -28.57 -25.07 14.61
CA TYR A 59 -28.75 -26.16 15.57
C TYR A 59 -27.47 -26.60 16.30
N SER A 60 -26.31 -26.30 15.75
CA SER A 60 -25.03 -26.81 16.29
C SER A 60 -23.86 -25.88 16.04
N GLY A 61 -22.77 -26.09 16.79
CA GLY A 61 -21.49 -25.44 16.58
C GLY A 61 -20.34 -26.45 16.61
N MET A 62 -19.54 -26.49 15.57
CA MET A 62 -18.35 -27.34 15.47
C MET A 62 -17.09 -26.50 15.59
N LYS A 63 -16.23 -26.86 16.54
CA LYS A 63 -14.88 -26.25 16.63
C LYS A 63 -14.02 -26.72 15.47
N LEU A 64 -13.30 -25.79 14.87
CA LEU A 64 -12.44 -26.05 13.73
C LEU A 64 -10.98 -25.98 14.16
N GLU A 65 -10.17 -26.93 13.70
CA GLU A 65 -8.75 -27.03 13.99
C GLU A 65 -7.92 -27.03 12.70
N GLY A 66 -6.76 -26.38 12.75
CA GLY A 66 -5.83 -26.32 11.61
C GLY A 66 -6.24 -25.34 10.52
N PRO A 67 -5.48 -25.30 9.41
CA PRO A 67 -5.88 -24.55 8.23
C PRO A 67 -7.17 -25.11 7.67
N ILE A 68 -8.15 -24.23 7.39
CA ILE A 68 -9.46 -24.64 6.92
C ILE A 68 -9.62 -24.13 5.50
N TYR A 69 -9.92 -25.02 4.57
CA TYR A 69 -10.30 -24.67 3.22
C TYR A 69 -11.82 -24.53 3.16
N ILE A 70 -12.27 -23.38 2.66
CA ILE A 70 -13.67 -23.06 2.48
C ILE A 70 -13.92 -22.93 0.99
N TYR A 71 -14.81 -23.77 0.48
CA TYR A 71 -15.24 -23.77 -0.91
C TYR A 71 -16.75 -23.65 -1.00
N SER A 72 -17.23 -22.93 -1.99
CA SER A 72 -18.65 -22.82 -2.33
C SER A 72 -18.81 -22.86 -3.85
N GLU A 73 -19.92 -23.40 -4.32
CA GLU A 73 -20.31 -23.34 -5.75
C GLU A 73 -20.76 -21.92 -6.13
N GLU A 74 -21.24 -21.16 -5.15
CA GLU A 74 -21.62 -19.76 -5.30
C GLU A 74 -20.62 -18.84 -4.60
N GLU A 75 -20.69 -17.55 -4.89
CA GLU A 75 -19.89 -16.54 -4.20
C GLU A 75 -20.22 -16.50 -2.70
N ILE A 76 -19.18 -16.41 -1.90
CA ILE A 76 -19.30 -16.31 -0.44
C ILE A 76 -19.52 -14.86 -0.06
N LYS A 77 -20.55 -14.60 0.71
CA LYS A 77 -20.87 -13.27 1.23
C LYS A 77 -20.17 -13.03 2.56
N ILE A 78 -19.33 -11.99 2.62
CA ILE A 78 -18.62 -11.58 3.82
C ILE A 78 -19.01 -10.13 4.14
N ASN A 79 -19.61 -9.90 5.31
CA ASN A 79 -20.12 -8.60 5.73
C ASN A 79 -21.02 -7.91 4.68
N GLY A 80 -21.84 -8.70 3.97
CA GLY A 80 -22.78 -8.21 2.96
C GLY A 80 -22.17 -8.00 1.57
N VAL A 81 -20.88 -8.21 1.39
CA VAL A 81 -20.17 -8.09 0.11
C VAL A 81 -19.92 -9.49 -0.46
N ASN A 82 -20.22 -9.70 -1.73
CA ASN A 82 -19.92 -10.94 -2.42
C ASN A 82 -18.44 -11.00 -2.76
N PHE A 83 -17.81 -12.11 -2.39
CA PHE A 83 -16.44 -12.44 -2.73
C PHE A 83 -16.40 -13.68 -3.63
N GLY A 84 -15.20 -14.16 -3.98
CA GLY A 84 -15.06 -15.41 -4.73
C GLY A 84 -15.45 -16.65 -3.93
N LYS A 85 -15.10 -17.82 -4.45
CA LYS A 85 -15.59 -19.12 -4.01
C LYS A 85 -14.61 -19.90 -3.14
N ASN A 86 -13.34 -19.49 -3.15
CA ASN A 86 -12.24 -20.26 -2.56
C ASN A 86 -11.51 -19.42 -1.50
N PHE A 87 -11.52 -19.92 -0.27
CA PHE A 87 -10.84 -19.27 0.83
C PHE A 87 -10.03 -20.26 1.67
N TYR A 88 -9.00 -19.73 2.32
CA TYR A 88 -8.29 -20.41 3.39
C TYR A 88 -8.44 -19.59 4.67
N LEU A 89 -8.88 -20.22 5.72
CA LEU A 89 -8.83 -19.67 7.07
C LEU A 89 -7.58 -20.23 7.74
N ILE A 90 -6.60 -19.39 7.99
CA ILE A 90 -5.27 -19.78 8.48
C ILE A 90 -4.94 -19.06 9.76
N LYS A 91 -4.13 -19.69 10.62
CA LYS A 91 -3.54 -19.03 11.77
C LYS A 91 -2.44 -18.08 11.32
N ASP A 92 -2.53 -16.84 11.77
CA ASP A 92 -1.48 -15.84 11.58
C ASP A 92 -0.41 -15.94 12.70
N LEU A 93 0.63 -15.11 12.58
CA LEU A 93 1.71 -15.03 13.59
C LEU A 93 1.27 -14.41 14.93
N TYR A 94 0.11 -13.77 14.97
CA TYR A 94 -0.36 -13.00 16.11
C TYR A 94 -1.28 -13.80 17.03
N GLY A 95 -1.52 -15.08 16.69
CA GLY A 95 -2.44 -15.97 17.42
C GLY A 95 -3.90 -15.72 17.09
N THR A 96 -4.18 -15.02 15.98
CA THR A 96 -5.50 -14.83 15.40
C THR A 96 -5.66 -15.60 14.09
N TRP A 97 -6.77 -15.43 13.43
CA TRP A 97 -7.06 -16.12 12.18
C TRP A 97 -7.24 -15.11 11.06
N THR A 98 -6.63 -15.41 9.92
CA THR A 98 -6.73 -14.61 8.70
C THR A 98 -7.50 -15.38 7.64
N LEU A 99 -8.49 -14.73 7.05
CA LEU A 99 -9.22 -15.28 5.91
C LEU A 99 -8.54 -14.82 4.63
N VAL A 100 -8.05 -15.77 3.84
CA VAL A 100 -7.30 -15.52 2.60
C VAL A 100 -8.10 -16.05 1.43
N GLN A 101 -8.38 -15.20 0.46
CA GLN A 101 -8.98 -15.60 -0.81
C GLN A 101 -7.89 -16.05 -1.78
N LYS A 102 -8.09 -17.22 -2.41
CA LYS A 102 -7.31 -17.60 -3.58
C LYS A 102 -7.99 -17.02 -4.83
N ILE A 103 -7.27 -16.18 -5.56
CA ILE A 103 -7.79 -15.47 -6.74
C ILE A 103 -6.73 -15.46 -7.84
N GLU A 104 -7.14 -15.56 -9.09
CA GLU A 104 -6.27 -15.34 -10.23
C GLU A 104 -5.87 -13.85 -10.32
N PHE A 105 -4.68 -13.58 -10.87
CA PHE A 105 -4.12 -12.23 -10.78
C PHE A 105 -4.89 -11.21 -11.63
N ASP A 106 -5.41 -11.62 -12.78
CA ASP A 106 -6.20 -10.74 -13.63
C ASP A 106 -7.59 -10.46 -13.01
N ASP A 107 -8.19 -11.41 -12.28
CA ASP A 107 -9.40 -11.18 -11.48
C ASP A 107 -9.12 -10.20 -10.31
N TYR A 108 -7.93 -10.31 -9.69
CA TYR A 108 -7.50 -9.33 -8.70
C TYR A 108 -7.41 -7.92 -9.30
N LEU A 109 -6.82 -7.78 -10.49
CA LEU A 109 -6.75 -6.49 -11.18
C LEU A 109 -8.13 -5.94 -11.56
N ALA A 110 -9.08 -6.80 -11.92
CA ALA A 110 -10.46 -6.40 -12.18
C ALA A 110 -11.14 -5.81 -10.93
N GLY A 111 -10.73 -6.25 -9.73
CA GLY A 111 -11.15 -5.68 -8.46
C GLY A 111 -10.34 -4.48 -7.96
N VAL A 112 -9.21 -4.16 -8.60
CA VAL A 112 -8.33 -3.02 -8.23
C VAL A 112 -8.58 -1.80 -9.12
N LEU A 113 -8.53 -1.96 -10.43
CA LEU A 113 -8.55 -0.85 -11.38
C LEU A 113 -9.75 0.11 -11.22
N PRO A 114 -10.99 -0.40 -11.02
CA PRO A 114 -12.13 0.49 -10.84
C PRO A 114 -12.02 1.42 -9.64
N TYR A 115 -11.29 1.01 -8.61
CA TYR A 115 -11.18 1.75 -7.34
C TYR A 115 -9.92 2.62 -7.26
N GLU A 116 -8.91 2.33 -8.07
CA GLU A 116 -7.69 3.14 -8.14
C GLU A 116 -7.82 4.29 -9.15
N ILE A 117 -8.37 4.05 -10.33
CA ILE A 117 -8.43 5.07 -11.39
C ILE A 117 -9.85 5.40 -11.86
N GLY A 118 -10.84 4.57 -11.47
CA GLY A 118 -12.23 4.67 -11.92
C GLY A 118 -12.51 3.87 -13.21
N PRO A 119 -13.67 3.16 -13.27
CA PRO A 119 -13.97 2.24 -14.36
C PRO A 119 -14.25 2.92 -15.71
N ASN A 120 -14.55 4.21 -15.68
CA ASN A 120 -14.87 5.01 -16.87
C ASN A 120 -13.66 5.81 -17.40
N SER A 121 -12.47 5.57 -16.87
CA SER A 121 -11.25 6.20 -17.39
C SER A 121 -10.98 5.80 -18.83
N PRO A 122 -10.25 6.62 -19.61
CA PRO A 122 -9.86 6.27 -20.97
C PRO A 122 -9.16 4.91 -21.05
N LEU A 123 -9.41 4.14 -22.10
CA LEU A 123 -8.88 2.78 -22.23
C LEU A 123 -7.36 2.72 -22.07
N GLU A 124 -6.62 3.63 -22.66
CA GLU A 124 -5.15 3.66 -22.57
C GLU A 124 -4.67 3.99 -21.14
N ALA A 125 -5.42 4.78 -20.38
CA ALA A 125 -5.14 5.01 -18.96
C ALA A 125 -5.42 3.76 -18.12
N LEU A 126 -6.50 3.03 -18.41
CA LEU A 126 -6.80 1.74 -17.78
C LEU A 126 -5.72 0.70 -18.09
N LYS A 127 -5.20 0.66 -19.34
CA LYS A 127 -4.09 -0.22 -19.73
C LYS A 127 -2.81 0.12 -18.95
N ALA A 128 -2.45 1.40 -18.87
CA ALA A 128 -1.30 1.84 -18.09
C ALA A 128 -1.44 1.45 -16.62
N GLN A 129 -2.62 1.67 -16.02
CA GLN A 129 -2.89 1.29 -14.65
C GLN A 129 -2.83 -0.22 -14.44
N ALA A 130 -3.31 -1.04 -15.39
CA ALA A 130 -3.23 -2.50 -15.32
C ALA A 130 -1.78 -2.98 -15.25
N VAL A 131 -0.91 -2.44 -16.12
CA VAL A 131 0.53 -2.76 -16.12
C VAL A 131 1.19 -2.32 -14.82
N ILE A 132 0.92 -1.10 -14.35
CA ILE A 132 1.48 -0.57 -13.09
C ILE A 132 1.01 -1.40 -11.89
N ALA A 133 -0.30 -1.67 -11.78
CA ALA A 133 -0.86 -2.42 -10.66
C ALA A 133 -0.36 -3.88 -10.64
N ARG A 134 -0.23 -4.51 -11.82
CA ARG A 134 0.34 -5.84 -11.96
C ARG A 134 1.80 -5.86 -11.53
N THR A 135 2.59 -4.90 -11.97
CA THR A 135 4.01 -4.78 -11.61
C THR A 135 4.18 -4.59 -10.12
N TRP A 136 3.39 -3.69 -9.52
CA TRP A 136 3.41 -3.42 -8.09
C TRP A 136 3.03 -4.67 -7.28
N GLY A 137 1.99 -5.39 -7.71
CA GLY A 137 1.54 -6.61 -7.05
C GLY A 137 2.59 -7.71 -7.06
N ILE A 138 3.27 -7.93 -8.19
CA ILE A 138 4.36 -8.88 -8.31
C ILE A 138 5.54 -8.48 -7.44
N PHE A 139 5.99 -7.23 -7.51
CA PHE A 139 7.09 -6.72 -6.71
C PHE A 139 6.86 -6.85 -5.20
N ASN A 140 5.60 -6.70 -4.76
CA ASN A 140 5.22 -6.72 -3.35
C ASN A 140 4.58 -8.06 -2.91
N SER A 141 4.64 -9.11 -3.72
CA SER A 141 4.00 -10.40 -3.42
C SER A 141 4.51 -11.07 -2.15
N ASP A 142 5.75 -10.77 -1.74
CA ASP A 142 6.34 -11.31 -0.51
C ASP A 142 6.04 -10.48 0.74
N ARG A 143 5.20 -9.45 0.62
CA ARG A 143 4.99 -8.46 1.68
C ARG A 143 4.44 -9.06 2.97
N PHE A 144 3.59 -10.06 2.85
CA PHE A 144 2.94 -10.75 3.97
C PHE A 144 3.22 -12.27 4.01
N ASN A 145 4.36 -12.70 3.47
CA ASN A 145 4.75 -14.11 3.46
C ASN A 145 4.72 -14.75 4.85
N MET A 146 5.07 -13.99 5.89
CA MET A 146 5.04 -14.49 7.26
C MET A 146 3.61 -14.78 7.73
N ASP A 147 2.63 -14.06 7.22
CA ASP A 147 1.20 -14.25 7.50
C ASP A 147 0.55 -15.20 6.46
N LYS A 148 1.36 -15.79 5.57
CA LYS A 148 0.97 -16.80 4.57
C LYS A 148 -0.03 -16.31 3.54
N TYR A 149 0.02 -15.03 3.18
CA TYR A 149 -0.70 -14.46 2.04
C TYR A 149 0.18 -13.42 1.33
N HIS A 150 -0.17 -13.03 0.10
CA HIS A 150 0.64 -12.14 -0.70
C HIS A 150 0.29 -10.67 -0.48
N LEU A 151 -0.98 -10.33 -0.64
CA LEU A 151 -1.46 -8.95 -0.63
C LEU A 151 -2.68 -8.79 0.27
N CYS A 152 -2.79 -7.64 0.92
CA CYS A 152 -3.98 -7.25 1.68
C CYS A 152 -4.97 -6.49 0.79
N ILE A 153 -6.21 -6.35 1.26
CA ILE A 153 -7.29 -5.65 0.53
C ILE A 153 -7.42 -4.16 0.89
N SER A 154 -6.47 -3.63 1.66
CA SER A 154 -6.51 -2.25 2.16
C SER A 154 -5.52 -1.34 1.42
N THR A 155 -5.56 -0.05 1.73
CA THR A 155 -4.62 0.97 1.23
C THR A 155 -3.15 0.74 1.58
N GLN A 156 -2.85 -0.26 2.42
CA GLN A 156 -1.47 -0.74 2.64
C GLN A 156 -0.91 -1.47 1.42
N CYS A 157 -1.79 -1.97 0.55
CA CYS A 157 -1.46 -2.59 -0.73
C CYS A 157 -2.09 -1.77 -1.85
N GLN A 158 -3.14 -2.29 -2.43
CA GLN A 158 -3.98 -1.64 -3.44
C GLN A 158 -5.43 -1.81 -3.00
N VAL A 159 -6.25 -0.79 -3.20
CA VAL A 159 -7.66 -0.91 -2.83
C VAL A 159 -8.31 -1.97 -3.69
N TYR A 160 -8.61 -3.12 -3.08
CA TYR A 160 -9.30 -4.22 -3.74
C TYR A 160 -10.72 -4.32 -3.22
N LYS A 161 -11.67 -4.40 -4.14
CA LYS A 161 -13.04 -4.82 -3.85
C LYS A 161 -13.49 -5.78 -4.94
N PRO A 162 -14.09 -6.90 -4.57
CA PRO A 162 -14.71 -7.76 -5.56
C PRO A 162 -15.77 -6.96 -6.30
N SER A 163 -15.81 -7.07 -7.61
CA SER A 163 -16.78 -6.34 -8.42
C SER A 163 -17.88 -7.28 -8.85
N GLU A 164 -19.11 -6.99 -8.45
CA GLU A 164 -20.32 -7.65 -9.01
C GLU A 164 -20.59 -7.19 -10.44
N ILE A 165 -19.96 -6.09 -10.86
CA ILE A 165 -20.13 -5.49 -12.17
C ILE A 165 -18.86 -5.70 -12.99
N SER A 166 -18.97 -6.40 -14.10
CA SER A 166 -17.90 -6.47 -15.08
C SER A 166 -17.89 -5.19 -15.93
N TYR A 167 -16.83 -4.39 -15.76
CA TYR A 167 -16.59 -3.21 -16.56
C TYR A 167 -15.86 -3.58 -17.86
N LYS A 168 -16.52 -3.53 -18.99
CA LYS A 168 -15.97 -3.96 -20.30
C LYS A 168 -14.62 -3.33 -20.64
N ASN A 169 -14.45 -2.03 -20.39
CA ASN A 169 -13.18 -1.36 -20.68
C ASN A 169 -12.07 -1.77 -19.70
N VAL A 170 -12.39 -2.06 -18.44
CA VAL A 170 -11.44 -2.58 -17.47
C VAL A 170 -10.97 -3.97 -17.88
N GLN A 171 -11.89 -4.88 -18.19
CA GLN A 171 -11.54 -6.22 -18.67
C GLN A 171 -10.70 -6.14 -19.94
N LYS A 172 -11.13 -5.35 -20.93
CA LYS A 172 -10.37 -5.14 -22.17
C LYS A 172 -8.95 -4.62 -21.89
N ALA A 173 -8.78 -3.69 -20.95
CA ALA A 173 -7.46 -3.16 -20.59
C ALA A 173 -6.56 -4.25 -19.98
N ILE A 174 -7.12 -5.11 -19.13
CA ILE A 174 -6.39 -6.23 -18.50
C ILE A 174 -5.98 -7.24 -19.56
N ASP A 175 -6.90 -7.65 -20.43
CA ASP A 175 -6.67 -8.64 -21.49
C ASP A 175 -5.62 -8.16 -22.49
N GLU A 176 -5.74 -6.91 -22.97
CA GLU A 176 -4.80 -6.32 -23.95
C GLU A 176 -3.41 -6.03 -23.36
N THR A 177 -3.27 -6.05 -22.04
CA THR A 177 -1.99 -5.91 -21.34
C THR A 177 -1.59 -7.16 -20.56
N SER A 178 -2.19 -8.30 -20.87
CA SER A 178 -1.90 -9.56 -20.20
C SER A 178 -0.40 -9.85 -20.21
N ASN A 179 0.13 -10.29 -19.05
CA ASN A 179 1.54 -10.60 -18.83
C ASN A 179 2.53 -9.43 -19.01
N LEU A 180 2.08 -8.19 -19.26
CA LEU A 180 2.96 -7.04 -19.33
C LEU A 180 3.26 -6.50 -17.93
N ILE A 181 4.54 -6.30 -17.65
CA ILE A 181 5.06 -5.67 -16.42
C ILE A 181 6.18 -4.69 -16.76
N LEU A 182 6.45 -3.77 -15.85
CA LEU A 182 7.60 -2.86 -15.94
C LEU A 182 8.81 -3.50 -15.26
N THR A 183 9.94 -3.50 -15.94
CA THR A 183 11.20 -4.03 -15.41
C THR A 183 12.33 -3.02 -15.52
N HIS A 184 13.28 -3.13 -14.61
CA HIS A 184 14.58 -2.46 -14.66
C HIS A 184 15.65 -3.50 -14.31
N GLU A 185 16.69 -3.59 -15.13
CA GLU A 185 17.75 -4.61 -14.98
C GLU A 185 17.18 -6.06 -14.84
N ASN A 186 16.19 -6.37 -15.66
CA ASN A 186 15.47 -7.66 -15.68
C ASN A 186 14.74 -8.03 -14.37
N GLN A 187 14.50 -7.08 -13.49
CA GLN A 187 13.70 -7.27 -12.27
C GLN A 187 12.44 -6.40 -12.32
N PRO A 188 11.30 -6.87 -11.81
CA PRO A 188 10.12 -6.03 -11.66
C PRO A 188 10.47 -4.77 -10.84
N ILE A 189 9.98 -3.61 -11.27
CA ILE A 189 10.16 -2.37 -10.52
C ILE A 189 9.14 -2.23 -9.38
N ASN A 190 9.46 -1.43 -8.37
CA ASN A 190 8.47 -1.01 -7.37
C ASN A 190 7.61 0.11 -7.95
N ALA A 191 6.58 -0.26 -8.70
CA ALA A 191 5.78 0.65 -9.51
C ALA A 191 4.81 1.49 -8.66
N PHE A 192 5.33 2.46 -7.91
CA PHE A 192 4.49 3.41 -7.16
C PHE A 192 3.64 4.28 -8.08
N TYR A 193 2.44 4.61 -7.61
CA TYR A 193 1.54 5.54 -8.28
C TYR A 193 0.76 6.40 -7.28
N HIS A 194 0.20 7.49 -7.75
CA HIS A 194 -0.52 8.48 -6.93
C HIS A 194 -1.61 9.17 -7.75
N GLY A 195 -2.58 9.76 -7.07
CA GLY A 195 -3.73 10.42 -7.71
C GLY A 195 -3.41 11.82 -8.28
N SER A 196 -2.46 12.54 -7.70
CA SER A 196 -2.07 13.89 -8.17
C SER A 196 -0.69 14.26 -7.63
N ASN A 197 0.11 14.94 -8.47
CA ASN A 197 1.46 15.40 -8.14
C ASN A 197 1.60 16.94 -8.10
N GLY A 198 0.51 17.67 -8.35
CA GLY A 198 0.54 19.14 -8.36
C GLY A 198 1.36 19.75 -9.50
N GLY A 199 1.76 18.95 -10.51
CA GLY A 199 2.52 19.36 -11.70
C GLY A 199 3.98 18.92 -11.72
N VAL A 200 4.48 18.30 -10.63
CA VAL A 200 5.83 17.70 -10.55
C VAL A 200 5.75 16.42 -9.74
N SER A 201 6.25 15.31 -10.28
CA SER A 201 6.36 14.08 -9.53
C SER A 201 7.52 14.14 -8.53
N ALA A 202 7.31 13.61 -7.34
CA ALA A 202 8.37 13.43 -6.35
C ALA A 202 9.16 12.14 -6.60
N THR A 203 10.40 12.06 -6.12
CA THR A 203 11.15 10.80 -6.06
C THR A 203 10.60 9.91 -4.95
N ALA A 204 11.01 8.63 -4.96
CA ALA A 204 10.62 7.70 -3.91
C ALA A 204 11.21 8.12 -2.54
N GLY A 205 12.42 8.65 -2.52
CA GLY A 205 13.08 9.14 -1.31
C GLY A 205 12.37 10.34 -0.68
N GLU A 206 11.89 11.27 -1.51
CA GLU A 206 11.12 12.43 -1.07
C GLU A 206 9.74 12.02 -0.52
N SER A 207 9.07 11.04 -1.15
CA SER A 207 7.71 10.66 -0.78
C SER A 207 7.64 9.72 0.42
N TRP A 208 8.56 8.76 0.55
CA TRP A 208 8.47 7.68 1.55
C TRP A 208 9.71 7.50 2.42
N GLN A 209 10.72 8.38 2.30
CA GLN A 209 11.99 8.25 3.04
C GLN A 209 12.67 6.89 2.83
N ILE A 210 12.53 6.32 1.65
CA ILE A 210 13.22 5.11 1.20
C ILE A 210 14.37 5.48 0.28
N GLN A 211 15.21 4.51 -0.06
CA GLN A 211 16.25 4.72 -1.03
C GLN A 211 15.64 5.05 -2.40
N ASP A 212 16.18 6.05 -3.09
CA ASP A 212 15.79 6.36 -4.44
C ASP A 212 16.22 5.24 -5.38
N TYR A 213 15.34 4.94 -6.32
CA TYR A 213 15.64 4.02 -7.41
C TYR A 213 16.04 4.82 -8.64
N SER A 214 17.00 4.32 -9.41
CA SER A 214 17.50 4.99 -10.62
C SER A 214 16.43 5.23 -11.70
N TYR A 215 15.36 4.48 -11.66
CA TYR A 215 14.21 4.61 -12.56
C TYR A 215 13.12 5.60 -12.08
N PHE A 216 13.24 6.17 -10.86
CA PHE A 216 12.34 7.19 -10.36
C PHE A 216 12.99 8.56 -10.39
N ASN A 217 12.74 9.30 -11.45
CA ASN A 217 13.16 10.68 -11.57
C ASN A 217 11.96 11.60 -11.42
N SER A 218 12.14 12.75 -10.76
CA SER A 218 11.14 13.80 -10.78
C SER A 218 10.97 14.31 -12.21
N ILE A 219 9.74 14.45 -12.63
CA ILE A 219 9.38 15.00 -13.95
C ILE A 219 8.36 16.11 -13.78
N ILE A 220 8.39 17.07 -14.72
CA ILE A 220 7.33 18.07 -14.86
C ILE A 220 6.19 17.41 -15.62
N ASP A 221 5.03 17.31 -14.96
CA ASP A 221 3.85 16.64 -15.48
C ASP A 221 2.94 17.63 -16.22
N GLY A 222 3.25 17.83 -17.49
CA GLY A 222 2.53 18.79 -18.31
C GLY A 222 3.06 18.88 -19.74
N SER A 223 2.74 19.99 -20.42
CA SER A 223 3.18 20.20 -21.81
C SER A 223 4.71 20.23 -21.91
N LYS A 224 5.25 19.75 -23.05
CA LYS A 224 6.70 19.73 -23.29
C LYS A 224 7.37 21.12 -23.19
N SER A 225 6.61 22.20 -23.39
CA SER A 225 7.09 23.58 -23.24
C SER A 225 7.52 23.91 -21.81
N LEU A 226 6.87 23.29 -20.81
CA LEU A 226 7.19 23.52 -19.39
C LEU A 226 8.63 23.14 -19.02
N ASN A 227 9.21 22.12 -19.67
CA ASN A 227 10.60 21.73 -19.47
C ASN A 227 11.62 22.79 -19.97
N LYS A 228 11.18 23.76 -20.78
CA LYS A 228 11.99 24.92 -21.19
C LYS A 228 11.91 26.04 -20.15
N ILE A 229 10.78 26.14 -19.45
CA ILE A 229 10.50 27.18 -18.47
C ILE A 229 11.03 26.79 -17.10
N PHE A 230 10.76 25.56 -16.69
CA PHE A 230 11.13 25.04 -15.37
C PHE A 230 12.22 23.98 -15.46
N LYS A 231 13.11 23.99 -14.51
CA LYS A 231 14.18 23.00 -14.32
C LYS A 231 14.01 22.30 -12.97
N LEU A 232 14.29 21.02 -12.94
CA LEU A 232 14.33 20.26 -11.69
C LEU A 232 15.77 20.05 -11.24
N PRO A 233 16.01 19.98 -9.93
CA PRO A 233 15.07 20.16 -8.82
C PRO A 233 14.65 21.61 -8.59
N ILE A 234 13.51 21.84 -7.92
CA ILE A 234 13.09 23.16 -7.43
C ILE A 234 13.93 23.47 -6.19
N THR A 235 14.85 24.42 -6.31
CA THR A 235 15.96 24.59 -5.36
C THR A 235 15.75 25.68 -4.31
N ASN A 236 14.80 26.58 -4.50
CA ASN A 236 14.54 27.68 -3.58
C ASN A 236 13.08 28.15 -3.61
N GLU A 237 12.70 28.91 -2.60
CA GLU A 237 11.33 29.39 -2.39
C GLU A 237 10.84 30.31 -3.51
N SER A 238 11.66 31.20 -4.01
CA SER A 238 11.26 32.09 -5.12
C SER A 238 10.94 31.30 -6.38
N TYR A 239 11.73 30.27 -6.66
CA TYR A 239 11.49 29.40 -7.81
C TYR A 239 10.24 28.51 -7.61
N LEU A 240 10.01 28.04 -6.37
CA LEU A 240 8.79 27.32 -6.01
C LEU A 240 7.55 28.24 -6.18
N ASN A 241 7.60 29.48 -5.72
CA ASN A 241 6.49 30.41 -5.86
C ASN A 241 6.19 30.70 -7.35
N ASN A 242 7.21 30.92 -8.16
CA ASN A 242 7.03 31.10 -9.61
C ASN A 242 6.40 29.86 -10.26
N PHE A 243 6.74 28.64 -9.82
CA PHE A 243 6.14 27.42 -10.28
C PHE A 243 4.67 27.28 -9.83
N LEU A 244 4.37 27.63 -8.59
CA LEU A 244 3.01 27.55 -8.03
C LEU A 244 2.06 28.61 -8.62
N ASP A 245 2.58 29.80 -8.94
CA ASP A 245 1.81 30.92 -9.53
C ASP A 245 1.64 30.78 -11.04
N PHE A 246 2.39 29.87 -11.66
CA PHE A 246 2.29 29.65 -13.10
C PHE A 246 0.93 29.07 -13.48
N ASP A 247 0.49 29.37 -14.71
CA ASP A 247 -0.79 28.89 -15.26
C ASP A 247 -0.93 27.38 -15.13
N LYS A 248 -1.81 26.97 -14.25
CA LYS A 248 -2.03 25.56 -13.93
C LYS A 248 -2.58 24.73 -15.09
N GLU A 249 -3.25 25.37 -16.09
CA GLU A 249 -3.85 24.67 -17.23
C GLU A 249 -2.79 24.06 -18.16
N GLN A 250 -1.53 24.48 -18.01
CA GLN A 250 -0.40 23.91 -18.74
C GLN A 250 0.02 22.52 -18.18
N PHE A 251 -0.42 22.18 -16.97
CA PHE A 251 -0.08 20.90 -16.30
C PHE A 251 -1.19 19.87 -16.49
N TYR A 252 -0.81 18.60 -16.61
CA TYR A 252 -1.77 17.52 -16.66
C TYR A 252 -2.43 17.31 -15.29
N GLY A 253 -3.70 16.95 -15.28
CA GLY A 253 -4.45 16.74 -14.05
C GLY A 253 -4.80 18.02 -13.27
N SER A 254 -4.62 19.22 -13.86
CA SER A 254 -4.88 20.51 -13.19
C SER A 254 -6.31 20.70 -12.71
N ASN A 255 -7.27 19.95 -13.27
CA ASN A 255 -8.67 19.95 -12.83
C ASN A 255 -8.94 19.10 -11.58
N HIS A 256 -7.95 18.31 -11.12
CA HIS A 256 -8.11 17.49 -9.93
C HIS A 256 -8.14 18.36 -8.66
N SER A 257 -9.07 18.08 -7.75
CA SER A 257 -9.28 18.89 -6.55
C SER A 257 -8.04 18.94 -5.61
N LEU A 258 -7.18 17.93 -5.68
CA LEU A 258 -5.93 17.84 -4.93
C LEU A 258 -4.71 18.35 -5.71
N PHE A 259 -4.89 18.87 -6.93
CA PHE A 259 -3.75 19.33 -7.75
C PHE A 259 -2.94 20.42 -7.06
N ARG A 260 -3.61 21.49 -6.61
CA ARG A 260 -3.04 22.55 -5.75
C ARG A 260 -4.11 23.00 -4.78
N TRP A 261 -3.79 22.98 -3.50
CA TRP A 261 -4.71 23.35 -2.45
C TRP A 261 -4.01 24.22 -1.38
N ASN A 262 -4.80 24.96 -0.64
CA ASN A 262 -4.34 25.68 0.53
C ASN A 262 -5.30 25.43 1.69
N LYS A 263 -4.78 25.47 2.91
CA LYS A 263 -5.56 25.34 4.13
C LYS A 263 -5.03 26.31 5.17
N LYS A 264 -5.92 27.12 5.72
CA LYS A 264 -5.60 27.95 6.89
C LYS A 264 -5.98 27.20 8.15
N ILE A 265 -5.06 27.11 9.09
CA ILE A 265 -5.23 26.42 10.37
C ILE A 265 -4.79 27.40 11.45
N SER A 266 -5.55 27.55 12.53
CA SER A 266 -5.16 28.41 13.66
C SER A 266 -4.06 27.75 14.47
N ASN A 267 -3.21 28.55 15.12
CA ASN A 267 -2.18 28.05 16.03
C ASN A 267 -2.77 27.18 17.14
N LEU A 268 -3.96 27.53 17.64
CA LEU A 268 -4.66 26.74 18.65
C LEU A 268 -5.02 25.35 18.12
N GLU A 269 -5.58 25.26 16.94
CA GLU A 269 -5.89 23.96 16.30
C GLU A 269 -4.64 23.11 16.05
N ILE A 270 -3.53 23.74 15.69
CA ILE A 270 -2.24 23.06 15.53
C ILE A 270 -1.78 22.51 16.89
N LYS A 271 -1.76 23.36 17.94
CA LYS A 271 -1.35 22.97 19.31
C LYS A 271 -2.20 21.78 19.80
N GLU A 272 -3.52 21.86 19.69
CA GLU A 272 -4.43 20.79 20.08
C GLU A 272 -4.16 19.45 19.35
N LYS A 273 -3.92 19.50 18.05
CA LYS A 273 -3.60 18.32 17.26
C LYS A 273 -2.23 17.72 17.62
N LEU A 274 -1.23 18.55 17.87
CA LEU A 274 0.09 18.10 18.27
C LEU A 274 0.05 17.41 19.65
N ILE A 275 -0.67 18.00 20.62
CA ILE A 275 -0.89 17.41 21.95
C ILE A 275 -1.65 16.06 21.80
N LYS A 276 -2.78 16.05 21.08
CA LYS A 276 -3.58 14.84 20.85
C LYS A 276 -2.78 13.69 20.27
N ASN A 277 -1.85 13.99 19.37
CA ASN A 277 -0.97 13.00 18.74
C ASN A 277 0.33 12.75 19.53
N LYS A 278 0.46 13.31 20.73
CA LYS A 278 1.64 13.16 21.61
C LYS A 278 2.96 13.58 20.94
N LEU A 279 2.91 14.58 20.07
CA LEU A 279 4.07 15.14 19.38
C LEU A 279 4.71 16.28 20.19
N ILE A 280 3.93 16.93 21.07
CA ILE A 280 4.41 17.88 22.08
C ILE A 280 3.72 17.60 23.43
N ASN A 281 4.35 18.03 24.52
CA ASN A 281 3.78 17.96 25.86
C ASN A 281 2.93 19.20 26.17
N ILE A 282 1.93 19.04 27.05
CA ILE A 282 0.99 20.13 27.44
C ILE A 282 1.73 21.32 28.08
N ASN A 283 2.93 21.11 28.61
CA ASN A 283 3.72 22.11 29.36
C ASN A 283 4.82 22.78 28.54
N GLU A 284 4.90 22.59 27.24
CA GLU A 284 5.82 23.31 26.36
C GLU A 284 5.03 24.46 25.69
N ASP A 285 5.33 25.69 26.09
CA ASP A 285 4.78 26.93 25.51
C ASP A 285 5.32 27.21 24.10
#